data_dd691d0732b8b5762be03f290489c843
#
_entry.id   dd691d0732b8b5762be03f290489c843
#
_cell.length_a   1.000
_cell.length_b   1.000
_cell.length_c   1.000
_cell.angle_alpha   90.00
_cell.angle_beta   90.00
_cell.angle_gamma   90.00
#
_symmetry.space_group_name_H-M   'P 1'
#
loop_
_entity.id
_entity.type
_entity.pdbx_description
1 polymer ?
#
loop_
_entity_poly.entity_id
_entity_poly.type
_entity_poly.pdbx_seq_one_letter_code
_entity_poly.pdbx_strand_id
1 'polypeptide(L)'
;MKRGIEFEGVRISYTVRGKGKAIILLHGYLEGGEVWDPLTERLEEEYRIITPDLPGHGESGVKGEVHTMEFLASAMREVIRDAGENRILMVGHSLGGYVTLAFVEMYPELLSGYVLFHSHPHADTPEAVARRNREIAVVRAGRKNIMYPGNISMMFAKENLR
;
A
#
# COMPACT_ATOMS: atom_id res chain seq x y z
N MET A 1 7.26 0.29 16.32
CA MET A 1 8.42 -0.62 16.23
C MET A 1 8.52 -1.13 14.80
N LYS A 2 9.68 -1.01 14.17
CA LYS A 2 9.94 -1.53 12.82
C LYS A 2 10.20 -3.04 12.84
N ARG A 3 9.60 -3.77 11.91
CA ARG A 3 9.67 -5.23 11.76
C ARG A 3 9.89 -5.62 10.31
N GLY A 4 10.14 -6.89 10.06
CA GLY A 4 10.25 -7.46 8.72
C GLY A 4 10.01 -8.96 8.75
N ILE A 5 9.38 -9.45 7.68
CA ILE A 5 9.15 -10.88 7.45
C ILE A 5 9.72 -11.28 6.10
N GLU A 6 9.94 -12.56 5.92
CA GLU A 6 10.19 -13.19 4.62
C GLU A 6 8.89 -13.80 4.08
N PHE A 7 8.52 -13.41 2.87
CA PHE A 7 7.39 -13.98 2.15
C PHE A 7 7.81 -14.35 0.73
N GLU A 8 7.76 -15.62 0.39
CA GLU A 8 8.15 -16.17 -0.92
C GLU A 8 9.53 -15.67 -1.42
N GLY A 9 10.52 -15.57 -0.50
CA GLY A 9 11.88 -15.11 -0.80
C GLY A 9 12.01 -13.59 -0.93
N VAL A 10 11.00 -12.84 -0.51
CA VAL A 10 11.02 -11.37 -0.47
C VAL A 10 10.87 -10.88 0.96
N ARG A 11 11.75 -9.99 1.38
CA ARG A 11 11.60 -9.27 2.64
C ARG A 11 10.47 -8.25 2.52
N ILE A 12 9.53 -8.29 3.47
CA ILE A 12 8.48 -7.29 3.62
C ILE A 12 8.75 -6.51 4.92
N SER A 13 8.97 -5.20 4.78
CA SER A 13 9.17 -4.29 5.90
C SER A 13 7.83 -3.69 6.35
N TYR A 14 7.64 -3.51 7.65
CA TYR A 14 6.46 -2.83 8.17
C TYR A 14 6.72 -2.25 9.56
N THR A 15 5.90 -1.28 9.97
CA THR A 15 5.92 -0.71 11.32
C THR A 15 4.65 -1.08 12.09
N VAL A 16 4.80 -1.22 13.42
CA VAL A 16 3.66 -1.36 14.32
C VAL A 16 3.77 -0.29 15.40
N ARG A 17 2.70 0.50 15.57
CA ARG A 17 2.58 1.55 16.60
C ARG A 17 1.24 1.42 17.31
N GLY A 18 1.19 1.87 18.55
CA GLY A 18 -0.04 1.91 19.35
C GLY A 18 -0.50 0.56 19.87
N LYS A 19 -1.73 0.55 20.41
CA LYS A 19 -2.41 -0.58 21.07
C LYS A 19 -3.90 -0.54 20.77
N GLY A 20 -4.61 -1.66 20.98
CA GLY A 20 -6.05 -1.73 20.79
C GLY A 20 -6.44 -2.45 19.51
N LYS A 21 -7.57 -2.06 18.90
CA LYS A 21 -8.05 -2.68 17.66
C LYS A 21 -7.09 -2.39 16.51
N ALA A 22 -6.78 -3.41 15.72
CA ALA A 22 -5.80 -3.29 14.65
C ALA A 22 -6.35 -2.62 13.40
N ILE A 23 -5.58 -1.68 12.86
CA ILE A 23 -5.79 -1.03 11.56
C ILE A 23 -4.52 -1.23 10.74
N ILE A 24 -4.65 -1.74 9.52
CA ILE A 24 -3.56 -1.76 8.55
C ILE A 24 -3.78 -0.67 7.50
N LEU A 25 -2.75 0.13 7.23
CA LEU A 25 -2.79 1.26 6.31
C LEU A 25 -1.87 0.96 5.12
N LEU A 26 -2.45 0.73 3.95
CA LEU A 26 -1.74 0.42 2.72
C LEU A 26 -1.55 1.69 1.88
N HIS A 27 -0.31 1.99 1.53
CA HIS A 27 0.08 3.16 0.75
C HIS A 27 -0.20 3.01 -0.75
N GLY A 28 -0.08 4.10 -1.50
CA GLY A 28 -0.25 4.17 -2.94
C GLY A 28 1.02 3.86 -3.74
N TYR A 29 0.91 4.02 -5.07
CA TYR A 29 2.03 3.86 -5.99
C TYR A 29 3.07 4.98 -5.78
N LEU A 30 4.35 4.62 -5.80
CA LEU A 30 5.51 5.50 -5.54
C LEU A 30 5.57 6.06 -4.11
N GLU A 31 4.86 5.47 -3.18
CA GLU A 31 4.86 5.83 -1.75
C GLU A 31 5.51 4.72 -0.92
N GLY A 32 5.58 4.93 0.38
CA GLY A 32 5.95 3.95 1.40
C GLY A 32 5.04 4.08 2.62
N GLY A 33 5.22 3.21 3.61
CA GLY A 33 4.41 3.20 4.83
C GLY A 33 4.45 4.52 5.60
N GLU A 34 5.52 5.31 5.45
CA GLU A 34 5.73 6.61 6.11
C GLU A 34 4.71 7.68 5.69
N VAL A 35 4.05 7.54 4.55
CA VAL A 35 2.97 8.48 4.14
C VAL A 35 1.85 8.55 5.18
N TRP A 36 1.72 7.50 5.97
CA TRP A 36 0.71 7.38 7.01
C TRP A 36 1.14 7.91 8.39
N ASP A 37 2.38 8.38 8.56
CA ASP A 37 2.90 8.84 9.87
C ASP A 37 2.01 9.91 10.51
N PRO A 38 1.56 10.97 9.80
CA PRO A 38 0.72 11.99 10.41
C PRO A 38 -0.64 11.47 10.89
N LEU A 39 -1.20 10.45 10.21
CA LEU A 39 -2.43 9.80 10.64
C LEU A 39 -2.17 8.82 11.78
N THR A 40 -1.08 8.07 11.70
CA THR A 40 -0.66 7.13 12.75
C THR A 40 -0.49 7.82 14.08
N GLU A 41 0.18 8.98 14.12
CA GLU A 41 0.38 9.79 15.34
C GLU A 41 -0.93 10.20 16.02
N ARG A 42 -1.99 10.39 15.25
CA ARG A 42 -3.31 10.72 15.79
C ARG A 42 -4.10 9.52 16.28
N LEU A 43 -3.82 8.34 15.74
CA LEU A 43 -4.61 7.13 16.00
C LEU A 43 -3.94 6.16 16.98
N GLU A 44 -2.61 6.21 17.17
CA GLU A 44 -1.85 5.22 17.94
C GLU A 44 -2.17 5.21 19.45
N GLU A 45 -2.81 6.25 19.97
CA GLU A 45 -3.26 6.26 21.36
C GLU A 45 -4.42 5.27 21.61
N GLU A 46 -5.28 5.07 20.60
CA GLU A 46 -6.50 4.26 20.70
C GLU A 46 -6.44 2.96 19.87
N TYR A 47 -5.63 2.96 18.80
CA TYR A 47 -5.57 1.87 17.83
C TYR A 47 -4.16 1.31 17.67
N ARG A 48 -4.09 0.06 17.31
CA ARG A 48 -2.85 -0.59 16.87
C ARG A 48 -2.71 -0.42 15.36
N ILE A 49 -1.77 0.41 14.94
CA ILE A 49 -1.57 0.77 13.54
C ILE A 49 -0.42 -0.06 12.95
N ILE A 50 -0.67 -0.67 11.80
CA ILE A 50 0.28 -1.45 11.02
C ILE A 50 0.47 -0.73 9.68
N THR A 51 1.70 -0.31 9.37
CA THR A 51 2.03 0.39 8.11
C THR A 51 3.11 -0.40 7.37
N PRO A 52 2.74 -1.31 6.46
CA PRO A 52 3.70 -2.02 5.63
C PRO A 52 4.19 -1.17 4.46
N ASP A 53 5.42 -1.44 4.04
CA ASP A 53 5.87 -1.14 2.69
C ASP A 53 5.41 -2.27 1.77
N LEU A 54 4.61 -1.97 0.77
CA LEU A 54 4.19 -2.98 -0.22
C LEU A 54 5.42 -3.53 -0.97
N PRO A 55 5.45 -4.83 -1.35
CA PRO A 55 6.52 -5.35 -2.20
C PRO A 55 6.85 -4.43 -3.37
N GLY A 56 8.16 -4.15 -3.56
CA GLY A 56 8.64 -3.20 -4.56
C GLY A 56 8.67 -1.73 -4.15
N HIS A 57 8.27 -1.41 -2.92
CA HIS A 57 8.25 -0.05 -2.37
C HIS A 57 9.01 0.03 -1.04
N GLY A 58 9.43 1.25 -0.67
CA GLY A 58 10.10 1.52 0.59
C GLY A 58 11.30 0.60 0.84
N GLU A 59 11.32 -0.08 1.98
CA GLU A 59 12.37 -1.04 2.35
C GLU A 59 11.99 -2.50 2.05
N SER A 60 10.82 -2.74 1.44
CA SER A 60 10.42 -4.06 0.99
C SER A 60 11.11 -4.46 -0.31
N GLY A 61 11.44 -5.73 -0.43
CA GLY A 61 12.10 -6.29 -1.61
C GLY A 61 11.18 -6.41 -2.83
N VAL A 62 11.78 -6.81 -3.95
CA VAL A 62 11.10 -7.02 -5.24
C VAL A 62 11.14 -8.50 -5.59
N LYS A 63 10.04 -9.05 -6.12
CA LYS A 63 9.97 -10.42 -6.65
C LYS A 63 9.52 -10.42 -8.10
N GLY A 64 10.39 -10.93 -8.96
CA GLY A 64 10.09 -11.07 -10.40
C GLY A 64 9.86 -9.72 -11.09
N GLU A 65 9.17 -9.77 -12.23
CA GLU A 65 8.92 -8.58 -13.07
C GLU A 65 7.56 -7.91 -12.77
N VAL A 66 6.62 -8.65 -12.18
CA VAL A 66 5.24 -8.19 -11.93
C VAL A 66 4.79 -8.64 -10.54
N HIS A 67 4.24 -7.73 -9.78
CA HIS A 67 3.50 -8.02 -8.56
C HIS A 67 2.00 -7.96 -8.87
N THR A 68 1.32 -9.12 -8.80
CA THR A 68 -0.15 -9.14 -8.93
C THR A 68 -0.80 -8.64 -7.65
N MET A 69 -2.07 -8.23 -7.72
CA MET A 69 -2.81 -7.78 -6.53
C MET A 69 -2.97 -8.91 -5.52
N GLU A 70 -3.14 -10.15 -6.00
CA GLU A 70 -3.24 -11.35 -5.17
C GLU A 70 -1.92 -11.65 -4.44
N PHE A 71 -0.77 -11.47 -5.10
CA PHE A 71 0.54 -11.60 -4.47
C PHE A 71 0.70 -10.56 -3.36
N LEU A 72 0.36 -9.29 -3.64
CA LEU A 72 0.43 -8.22 -2.66
C LEU A 72 -0.53 -8.47 -1.48
N ALA A 73 -1.76 -8.93 -1.74
CA ALA A 73 -2.72 -9.28 -0.70
C ALA A 73 -2.22 -10.45 0.17
N SER A 74 -1.61 -11.46 -0.45
CA SER A 74 -1.03 -12.60 0.29
C SER A 74 0.14 -12.17 1.17
N ALA A 75 0.99 -11.26 0.70
CA ALA A 75 2.05 -10.67 1.52
C ALA A 75 1.47 -9.91 2.73
N MET A 76 0.39 -9.16 2.54
CA MET A 76 -0.28 -8.44 3.64
C MET A 76 -0.92 -9.39 4.65
N ARG A 77 -1.46 -10.54 4.22
CA ARG A 77 -1.92 -11.59 5.14
C ARG A 77 -0.80 -12.07 6.06
N GLU A 78 0.40 -12.28 5.52
CA GLU A 78 1.54 -12.72 6.32
C GLU A 78 2.02 -11.62 7.30
N VAL A 79 1.98 -10.35 6.89
CA VAL A 79 2.25 -9.20 7.78
C VAL A 79 1.25 -9.16 8.94
N ILE A 80 -0.03 -9.34 8.67
CA ILE A 80 -1.10 -9.37 9.68
C ILE A 80 -0.87 -10.51 10.67
N ARG A 81 -0.51 -11.69 10.16
CA ARG A 81 -0.22 -12.87 10.97
C ARG A 81 1.00 -12.66 11.88
N ASP A 82 2.10 -12.11 11.34
CA ASP A 82 3.32 -11.82 12.10
C ASP A 82 3.10 -10.70 13.13
N ALA A 83 2.23 -9.75 12.84
CA ALA A 83 1.80 -8.73 13.79
C ALA A 83 0.97 -9.31 14.95
N GLY A 84 0.54 -10.57 14.86
CA GLY A 84 -0.27 -11.27 15.87
C GLY A 84 -1.76 -10.93 15.80
N GLU A 85 -2.24 -10.48 14.65
CA GLU A 85 -3.62 -10.07 14.44
C GLU A 85 -4.40 -11.13 13.67
N ASN A 86 -5.68 -11.26 14.00
CA ASN A 86 -6.60 -12.17 13.36
C ASN A 86 -7.85 -11.49 12.80
N ARG A 87 -8.03 -10.21 13.10
CA ARG A 87 -9.13 -9.39 12.58
C ARG A 87 -8.74 -7.91 12.58
N ILE A 88 -8.78 -7.28 11.42
CA ILE A 88 -8.29 -5.91 11.21
C ILE A 88 -9.28 -5.05 10.43
N LEU A 89 -9.19 -3.72 10.60
CA LEU A 89 -9.68 -2.75 9.62
C LEU A 89 -8.58 -2.49 8.60
N MET A 90 -8.87 -2.65 7.30
CA MET A 90 -7.91 -2.36 6.23
C MET A 90 -8.26 -1.06 5.53
N VAL A 91 -7.30 -0.14 5.43
CA VAL A 91 -7.44 1.12 4.70
C VAL A 91 -6.43 1.11 3.56
N GLY A 92 -6.89 1.19 2.33
CA GLY A 92 -6.03 1.20 1.14
C GLY A 92 -6.12 2.50 0.37
N HIS A 93 -4.97 3.19 0.25
CA HIS A 93 -4.83 4.38 -0.58
C HIS A 93 -4.45 4.01 -2.01
N SER A 94 -5.19 4.51 -3.01
CA SER A 94 -4.86 4.35 -4.42
C SER A 94 -4.53 2.88 -4.79
N LEU A 95 -3.26 2.54 -5.10
CA LEU A 95 -2.78 1.16 -5.31
C LEU A 95 -3.14 0.25 -4.13
N GLY A 96 -2.93 0.73 -2.88
CA GLY A 96 -3.31 -0.01 -1.68
C GLY A 96 -4.80 -0.37 -1.63
N GLY A 97 -5.66 0.43 -2.29
CA GLY A 97 -7.08 0.12 -2.44
C GLY A 97 -7.33 -1.07 -3.35
N TYR A 98 -6.57 -1.25 -4.44
CA TYR A 98 -6.66 -2.45 -5.28
C TYR A 98 -6.17 -3.70 -4.53
N VAL A 99 -5.10 -3.56 -3.74
CA VAL A 99 -4.64 -4.64 -2.85
C VAL A 99 -5.70 -4.99 -1.82
N THR A 100 -6.37 -3.98 -1.25
CA THR A 100 -7.50 -4.17 -0.32
C THR A 100 -8.64 -4.95 -0.95
N LEU A 101 -9.02 -4.66 -2.19
CA LEU A 101 -10.08 -5.39 -2.90
C LEU A 101 -9.71 -6.86 -3.15
N ALA A 102 -8.48 -7.13 -3.58
CA ALA A 102 -7.98 -8.50 -3.69
C ALA A 102 -7.98 -9.22 -2.32
N PHE A 103 -7.61 -8.51 -1.25
CA PHE A 103 -7.64 -9.06 0.10
C PHE A 103 -9.07 -9.39 0.57
N VAL A 104 -10.04 -8.52 0.28
CA VAL A 104 -11.47 -8.76 0.56
C VAL A 104 -11.98 -10.03 -0.13
N GLU A 105 -11.55 -10.28 -1.36
CA GLU A 105 -11.92 -11.48 -2.11
C GLU A 105 -11.27 -12.75 -1.53
N MET A 106 -9.98 -12.67 -1.17
CA MET A 106 -9.20 -13.84 -0.77
C MET A 106 -9.30 -14.19 0.72
N TYR A 107 -9.46 -13.20 1.60
CA TYR A 107 -9.37 -13.36 3.06
C TYR A 107 -10.42 -12.53 3.81
N PRO A 108 -11.71 -12.60 3.46
CA PRO A 108 -12.76 -11.77 4.07
C PRO A 108 -12.91 -12.00 5.58
N GLU A 109 -12.57 -13.19 6.06
CA GLU A 109 -12.67 -13.56 7.49
C GLU A 109 -11.70 -12.78 8.39
N LEU A 110 -10.59 -12.27 7.82
CA LEU A 110 -9.61 -11.48 8.55
C LEU A 110 -9.98 -10.00 8.66
N LEU A 111 -11.09 -9.59 8.04
CA LEU A 111 -11.50 -8.19 8.01
C LEU A 111 -12.62 -7.91 9.02
N SER A 112 -12.48 -6.82 9.78
CA SER A 112 -13.59 -6.18 10.50
C SER A 112 -14.30 -5.15 9.62
N GLY A 113 -13.67 -4.71 8.55
CA GLY A 113 -14.14 -3.77 7.56
C GLY A 113 -12.98 -3.31 6.68
N TYR A 114 -13.30 -2.53 5.65
CA TYR A 114 -12.28 -1.90 4.80
C TYR A 114 -12.70 -0.50 4.36
N VAL A 115 -11.72 0.31 3.96
CA VAL A 115 -11.89 1.65 3.42
C VAL A 115 -11.06 1.79 2.15
N LEU A 116 -11.67 2.26 1.08
CA LEU A 116 -10.98 2.71 -0.13
C LEU A 116 -10.73 4.21 -0.01
N PHE A 117 -9.48 4.59 0.24
CA PHE A 117 -9.07 5.98 0.40
C PHE A 117 -8.46 6.48 -0.91
N HIS A 118 -9.11 7.45 -1.57
CA HIS A 118 -8.75 7.92 -2.92
C HIS A 118 -8.49 6.76 -3.89
N SER A 119 -9.37 5.75 -3.87
CA SER A 119 -9.33 4.56 -4.71
C SER A 119 -10.75 4.16 -5.12
N HIS A 120 -10.87 3.27 -6.09
CA HIS A 120 -12.16 2.84 -6.64
C HIS A 120 -12.09 1.37 -7.12
N PRO A 121 -13.25 0.67 -7.20
CA PRO A 121 -13.31 -0.74 -7.61
C PRO A 121 -13.41 -0.95 -9.12
N HIS A 122 -13.33 0.11 -9.92
CA HIS A 122 -13.51 0.01 -11.37
C HIS A 122 -12.21 -0.40 -12.07
N ALA A 123 -12.34 -1.16 -13.16
CA ALA A 123 -11.23 -1.44 -14.07
C ALA A 123 -10.66 -0.16 -14.70
N ASP A 124 -9.39 -0.20 -15.07
CA ASP A 124 -8.76 0.88 -15.81
C ASP A 124 -9.46 1.17 -17.14
N THR A 125 -9.64 2.44 -17.45
CA THR A 125 -10.08 2.85 -18.80
C THR A 125 -8.93 2.64 -19.80
N PRO A 126 -9.22 2.58 -21.14
CA PRO A 126 -8.15 2.50 -22.14
C PRO A 126 -7.09 3.60 -22.00
N GLU A 127 -7.49 4.81 -21.62
CA GLU A 127 -6.59 5.94 -21.40
C GLU A 127 -5.69 5.71 -20.16
N ALA A 128 -6.26 5.14 -19.08
CA ALA A 128 -5.52 4.77 -17.89
C ALA A 128 -4.49 3.69 -18.20
N VAL A 129 -4.86 2.64 -18.95
CA VAL A 129 -3.96 1.58 -19.41
C VAL A 129 -2.82 2.18 -20.26
N ALA A 130 -3.13 3.07 -21.21
CA ALA A 130 -2.13 3.72 -22.04
C ALA A 130 -1.16 4.57 -21.23
N ARG A 131 -1.64 5.28 -20.19
CA ARG A 131 -0.80 6.04 -19.26
C ARG A 131 0.14 5.11 -18.49
N ARG A 132 -0.37 4.04 -17.88
CA ARG A 132 0.46 3.07 -17.13
C ARG A 132 1.54 2.43 -18.02
N ASN A 133 1.21 2.09 -19.26
CA ASN A 133 2.18 1.54 -20.20
C ASN A 133 3.31 2.54 -20.52
N ARG A 134 3.02 3.85 -20.63
CA ARG A 134 4.05 4.88 -20.78
C ARG A 134 4.94 4.98 -19.52
N GLU A 135 4.34 4.93 -18.34
CA GLU A 135 5.07 4.95 -17.06
C GLU A 135 6.00 3.74 -16.93
N ILE A 136 5.52 2.54 -17.28
CA ILE A 136 6.33 1.32 -17.32
C ILE A 136 7.54 1.49 -18.26
N ALA A 137 7.33 2.05 -19.46
CA ALA A 137 8.40 2.30 -20.42
C ALA A 137 9.46 3.28 -19.86
N VAL A 138 9.05 4.32 -19.14
CA VAL A 138 9.94 5.27 -18.47
C VAL A 138 10.80 4.58 -17.41
N VAL A 139 10.17 3.72 -16.57
CA VAL A 139 10.89 2.97 -15.52
C VAL A 139 11.87 1.99 -16.14
N ARG A 140 11.47 1.23 -17.17
CA ARG A 140 12.34 0.28 -17.89
C ARG A 140 13.53 0.97 -18.57
N ALA A 141 13.38 2.23 -18.98
CA ALA A 141 14.47 3.05 -19.51
C ALA A 141 15.40 3.62 -18.41
N GLY A 142 15.23 3.22 -17.13
CA GLY A 142 16.04 3.70 -16.00
C GLY A 142 15.75 5.15 -15.58
N ARG A 143 14.67 5.76 -16.08
CA ARG A 143 14.34 7.18 -15.87
C ARG A 143 13.25 7.42 -14.83
N LYS A 144 13.14 6.57 -13.81
CA LYS A 144 12.11 6.68 -12.76
C LYS A 144 12.08 8.05 -12.07
N ASN A 145 13.21 8.73 -11.97
CA ASN A 145 13.35 10.03 -11.28
C ASN A 145 12.52 11.15 -11.94
N ILE A 146 12.18 11.03 -13.24
CA ILE A 146 11.33 12.03 -13.90
C ILE A 146 9.83 11.84 -13.65
N MET A 147 9.44 10.71 -13.04
CA MET A 147 8.04 10.43 -12.74
C MET A 147 7.53 11.24 -11.56
N TYR A 148 8.38 11.49 -10.56
CA TYR A 148 7.99 12.21 -9.34
C TYR A 148 7.55 13.66 -9.63
N PRO A 149 8.35 14.50 -10.30
CA PRO A 149 7.97 15.90 -10.53
C PRO A 149 6.68 16.04 -11.35
N GLY A 150 6.43 15.13 -12.30
CA GLY A 150 5.26 15.16 -13.16
C GLY A 150 3.95 14.80 -12.45
N ASN A 151 4.04 13.99 -11.40
CA ASN A 151 2.86 13.47 -10.69
C ASN A 151 2.51 14.28 -9.44
N ILE A 152 3.47 14.91 -8.76
CA ILE A 152 3.25 15.63 -7.51
C ILE A 152 2.16 16.70 -7.65
N SER A 153 2.22 17.52 -8.70
CA SER A 153 1.25 18.60 -8.90
C SER A 153 -0.20 18.11 -9.13
N MET A 154 -0.37 16.85 -9.57
CA MET A 154 -1.70 16.25 -9.75
C MET A 154 -2.25 15.61 -8.48
N MET A 155 -1.41 15.39 -7.47
CA MET A 155 -1.80 14.77 -6.19
C MET A 155 -2.38 15.78 -5.19
N PHE A 156 -2.25 17.08 -5.46
CA PHE A 156 -2.69 18.13 -4.57
C PHE A 156 -3.72 19.05 -5.24
N ALA A 157 -4.63 19.57 -4.44
CA ALA A 157 -5.52 20.65 -4.87
C ALA A 157 -4.70 21.89 -5.25
N LYS A 158 -5.14 22.65 -6.24
CA LYS A 158 -4.37 23.81 -6.78
C LYS A 158 -3.98 24.83 -5.73
N GLU A 159 -4.83 25.04 -4.73
CA GLU A 159 -4.60 25.93 -3.58
C GLU A 159 -3.45 25.47 -2.67
N ASN A 160 -3.08 24.18 -2.72
CA ASN A 160 -2.03 23.58 -1.90
C ASN A 160 -0.68 23.44 -2.64
N LEU A 161 -0.57 23.93 -3.88
CA LEU A 161 0.64 23.90 -4.70
C LEU A 161 1.54 25.13 -4.51
N ARG A 162 1.52 25.77 -3.34
CA ARG A 162 2.33 26.96 -3.03
C ARG A 162 3.68 26.61 -2.43
#